data_fa324f52be77072c5ad4acd326a58832
#
_entry.id   fa324f52be77072c5ad4acd326a58832
#
_cell.length_a   1.000
_cell.length_b   1.000
_cell.length_c   1.000
_cell.angle_alpha   90.00
_cell.angle_beta   90.00
_cell.angle_gamma   90.00
#
_symmetry.space_group_name_H-M   'P 1'
#
loop_
_entity.id
_entity.type
_entity.pdbx_description
1 polymer ?
#
loop_
_entity_poly.entity_id
_entity_poly.type
_entity_poly.pdbx_seq_one_letter_code
_entity_poly.pdbx_strand_id
1 'polypeptide(L)'
;MTDPNTVANENSVTGPSTAAPGAPSATAEPLTLRRVHLGAGGPLSDVRIESGLVRAVFPAGESPHADGRSLDLDGRTLLPGLWDSHVHMVQWAGLRRRLDVSGAGSAREAADAAGRQAATLPPGEQMIGHGFRDGLWPDTPHKDLLDALVPDRPALLISMDLHSAWLNSAGLALVGRGDHPTGLLREDECLQAMAELPTASVELTDQWVREACVAAAARGITGIIDFEYADNIADWTRRMNGAAVPLRVAASIWSPQLEAAIGRGLRTGQILDTPGGLLEVGPFKLLTDGSLNTRTALCHEAYPGALPGDPGSHGLERLSPSELVSLLRRASSHGIEPAVHAIGDRANELTLDAFEAVRCHGRVEHGQLLALKDIPRFAELGVTVSIQPTHAVDDRDVADRHWAGRTHRAYAFADLLDAGAVLALGSDAPVAPLDPWLTMAAAVTRTGDERPPWHPEQRIPVADALAGSSRGQRLIRVGDRADLVVTDADPLTADARTLREMPVHATLLAGAWTHGPSL
;
A
#
# COMPACT_ATOMS: atom_id res chain seq x y z
N MET A 1 -48.43 50.20 19.35
CA MET A 1 -49.15 49.12 18.67
C MET A 1 -48.13 48.13 18.24
N THR A 2 -48.15 47.04 18.85
CA THR A 2 -47.22 45.94 18.88
C THR A 2 -47.26 45.11 17.59
N ASP A 3 -46.10 44.80 17.07
CA ASP A 3 -45.91 43.78 16.02
C ASP A 3 -45.40 42.48 16.68
N PRO A 4 -46.02 41.34 16.50
CA PRO A 4 -45.50 40.08 16.94
C PRO A 4 -45.33 39.13 15.73
N ASN A 5 -44.10 38.76 15.39
CA ASN A 5 -43.79 37.43 14.88
C ASN A 5 -42.30 37.28 14.55
N THR A 6 -41.55 36.84 15.56
CA THR A 6 -40.23 36.25 15.33
C THR A 6 -40.36 34.79 15.72
N VAL A 7 -40.46 33.91 14.75
CA VAL A 7 -40.32 32.47 14.97
C VAL A 7 -38.87 32.09 14.71
N ALA A 8 -38.19 31.74 15.77
CA ALA A 8 -36.85 31.13 15.73
C ALA A 8 -36.96 29.73 15.15
N ASN A 9 -36.17 29.44 14.14
CA ASN A 9 -35.99 28.11 13.60
C ASN A 9 -34.61 27.58 14.02
N GLU A 10 -34.57 26.94 15.21
CA GLU A 10 -33.46 26.16 15.68
C GLU A 10 -33.56 24.75 15.08
N ASN A 11 -32.76 24.47 14.06
CA ASN A 11 -32.39 23.10 13.67
C ASN A 11 -30.94 23.10 13.24
N SER A 12 -30.05 23.14 14.24
CA SER A 12 -28.65 22.78 14.06
C SER A 12 -28.54 21.25 14.10
N VAL A 13 -28.45 20.62 12.93
CA VAL A 13 -28.01 19.23 12.81
C VAL A 13 -26.52 19.19 13.07
N THR A 14 -26.13 18.85 14.30
CA THR A 14 -24.75 18.50 14.64
C THR A 14 -24.42 17.15 13.99
N GLY A 15 -23.64 17.19 12.91
CA GLY A 15 -22.99 15.99 12.38
C GLY A 15 -21.99 15.42 13.39
N PRO A 16 -21.70 14.11 13.37
CA PRO A 16 -20.78 13.51 14.32
C PRO A 16 -19.38 14.13 14.15
N SER A 17 -18.89 14.75 15.23
CA SER A 17 -17.51 15.22 15.35
C SER A 17 -16.59 14.00 15.31
N THR A 18 -15.91 13.77 14.19
CA THR A 18 -14.78 12.83 14.14
C THR A 18 -13.59 13.48 14.81
N ALA A 19 -13.45 13.23 16.13
CA ALA A 19 -12.22 13.57 16.82
C ALA A 19 -11.04 12.81 16.15
N ALA A 20 -10.01 13.54 15.75
CA ALA A 20 -8.79 12.93 15.23
C ALA A 20 -8.19 11.97 16.27
N PRO A 21 -7.73 10.76 15.91
CA PRO A 21 -7.11 9.84 16.84
C PRO A 21 -5.88 10.49 17.49
N GLY A 22 -5.83 10.46 18.83
CA GLY A 22 -4.71 11.01 19.59
C GLY A 22 -3.42 10.21 19.37
N ALA A 23 -2.26 10.87 19.43
CA ALA A 23 -0.99 10.18 19.47
C ALA A 23 -0.93 9.21 20.65
N PRO A 24 -0.33 8.00 20.52
CA PRO A 24 -0.22 7.06 21.63
C PRO A 24 0.56 7.69 22.79
N SER A 25 -0.10 7.88 23.92
CA SER A 25 0.48 8.44 25.13
C SER A 25 0.92 7.31 26.05
N ALA A 26 2.13 7.41 26.60
CA ALA A 26 2.63 6.48 27.63
C ALA A 26 1.80 6.50 28.93
N THR A 27 0.82 7.40 29.03
CA THR A 27 -0.09 7.58 30.19
C THR A 27 -1.52 7.10 29.92
N ALA A 28 -1.76 6.34 28.85
CA ALA A 28 -3.08 5.80 28.57
C ALA A 28 -3.52 4.87 29.72
N GLU A 29 -4.78 5.01 30.17
CA GLU A 29 -5.37 4.12 31.17
C GLU A 29 -5.25 2.65 30.71
N PRO A 30 -5.03 1.70 31.65
CA PRO A 30 -5.03 0.29 31.32
C PRO A 30 -6.34 -0.13 30.61
N LEU A 31 -6.22 -0.96 29.57
CA LEU A 31 -7.34 -1.45 28.80
C LEU A 31 -7.41 -2.98 28.90
N THR A 32 -8.58 -3.53 29.20
CA THR A 32 -8.83 -4.98 29.14
C THR A 32 -9.80 -5.29 28.02
N LEU A 33 -9.33 -6.03 27.01
CA LEU A 33 -10.15 -6.60 25.95
C LEU A 33 -10.70 -7.93 26.47
N ARG A 34 -12.01 -8.05 26.58
CA ARG A 34 -12.66 -9.24 27.12
C ARG A 34 -13.28 -10.09 26.03
N ARG A 35 -13.29 -11.40 26.27
CA ARG A 35 -13.91 -12.41 25.41
C ARG A 35 -13.47 -12.30 23.95
N VAL A 36 -12.14 -12.31 23.72
CA VAL A 36 -11.56 -12.36 22.38
C VAL A 36 -10.99 -13.74 22.07
N HIS A 37 -11.14 -14.22 20.85
CA HIS A 37 -10.31 -15.32 20.36
C HIS A 37 -8.89 -14.81 20.14
N LEU A 38 -7.92 -15.34 20.90
CA LEU A 38 -6.53 -14.87 20.88
C LEU A 38 -5.75 -15.49 19.73
N GLY A 39 -5.65 -14.78 18.62
CA GLY A 39 -5.15 -15.29 17.35
C GLY A 39 -6.22 -16.03 16.55
N ALA A 40 -5.97 -16.22 15.27
CA ALA A 40 -6.84 -17.00 14.40
C ALA A 40 -6.93 -18.46 14.88
N GLY A 41 -8.15 -18.97 15.09
CA GLY A 41 -8.40 -20.29 15.68
C GLY A 41 -8.01 -20.42 17.15
N GLY A 42 -7.66 -19.33 17.83
CA GLY A 42 -7.15 -19.34 19.20
C GLY A 42 -8.23 -19.44 20.28
N PRO A 43 -7.83 -19.65 21.56
CA PRO A 43 -8.75 -19.76 22.68
C PRO A 43 -9.44 -18.44 23.02
N LEU A 44 -10.64 -18.54 23.59
CA LEU A 44 -11.35 -17.38 24.11
C LEU A 44 -10.65 -16.85 25.38
N SER A 45 -10.25 -15.60 25.38
CA SER A 45 -9.33 -15.02 26.35
C SER A 45 -9.73 -13.59 26.72
N ASP A 46 -9.20 -13.10 27.85
CA ASP A 46 -9.18 -11.69 28.22
C ASP A 46 -7.72 -11.19 28.11
N VAL A 47 -7.51 -10.04 27.47
CA VAL A 47 -6.18 -9.48 27.20
C VAL A 47 -6.05 -8.13 27.85
N ARG A 48 -5.06 -7.98 28.76
CA ARG A 48 -4.76 -6.72 29.43
C ARG A 48 -3.63 -5.97 28.74
N ILE A 49 -3.86 -4.72 28.44
CA ILE A 49 -2.95 -3.80 27.78
C ILE A 49 -2.62 -2.64 28.73
N GLU A 50 -1.33 -2.40 28.94
CA GLU A 50 -0.83 -1.27 29.74
C GLU A 50 0.44 -0.69 29.10
N SER A 51 0.55 0.61 29.09
CA SER A 51 1.73 1.32 28.54
C SER A 51 2.12 0.85 27.13
N GLY A 52 1.12 0.59 26.28
CA GLY A 52 1.31 0.18 24.90
C GLY A 52 1.77 -1.27 24.69
N LEU A 53 1.76 -2.10 25.74
CA LEU A 53 2.18 -3.50 25.69
C LEU A 53 1.06 -4.43 26.16
N VAL A 54 1.04 -5.65 25.65
CA VAL A 54 0.26 -6.77 26.20
C VAL A 54 0.90 -7.18 27.53
N ARG A 55 0.20 -6.96 28.65
CA ARG A 55 0.73 -7.21 29.99
C ARG A 55 0.31 -8.55 30.58
N ALA A 56 -0.89 -9.01 30.25
CA ALA A 56 -1.37 -10.30 30.70
C ALA A 56 -2.42 -10.86 29.74
N VAL A 57 -2.54 -12.18 29.74
CA VAL A 57 -3.56 -12.93 29.03
C VAL A 57 -4.18 -13.90 30.04
N PHE A 58 -5.49 -13.92 30.13
CA PHE A 58 -6.27 -14.78 31.03
C PHE A 58 -7.27 -15.60 30.23
N PRO A 59 -7.70 -16.79 30.70
CA PRO A 59 -8.91 -17.40 30.19
C PRO A 59 -10.10 -16.43 30.31
N ALA A 60 -11.04 -16.50 29.38
CA ALA A 60 -12.17 -15.57 29.35
C ALA A 60 -12.98 -15.60 30.66
N GLY A 61 -13.20 -14.43 31.23
CA GLY A 61 -13.92 -14.26 32.49
C GLY A 61 -13.07 -14.45 33.75
N GLU A 62 -11.80 -14.80 33.65
CA GLU A 62 -10.90 -14.98 34.79
C GLU A 62 -10.00 -13.75 35.03
N SER A 63 -10.08 -12.73 34.17
CA SER A 63 -9.32 -11.49 34.40
C SER A 63 -9.76 -10.80 35.67
N PRO A 64 -8.83 -10.39 36.58
CA PRO A 64 -9.17 -9.65 37.77
C PRO A 64 -9.94 -8.36 37.41
N HIS A 65 -10.89 -7.94 38.26
CA HIS A 65 -11.46 -6.61 38.19
C HIS A 65 -10.33 -5.63 38.57
N ALA A 66 -9.64 -5.11 37.57
CA ALA A 66 -8.54 -4.19 37.76
C ALA A 66 -8.97 -2.77 37.34
N ASP A 67 -8.28 -1.77 37.91
CA ASP A 67 -8.45 -0.38 37.50
C ASP A 67 -8.21 -0.22 36.00
N GLY A 68 -9.00 0.63 35.35
CA GLY A 68 -8.89 0.91 33.91
C GLY A 68 -10.16 0.59 33.13
N ARG A 69 -10.06 0.76 31.82
CA ARG A 69 -11.17 0.55 30.87
C ARG A 69 -11.31 -0.93 30.52
N SER A 70 -12.53 -1.37 30.28
CA SER A 70 -12.81 -2.73 29.85
C SER A 70 -13.79 -2.71 28.68
N LEU A 71 -13.47 -3.46 27.62
CA LEU A 71 -14.30 -3.61 26.43
C LEU A 71 -14.54 -5.09 26.18
N ASP A 72 -15.81 -5.47 26.12
CA ASP A 72 -16.22 -6.79 25.72
C ASP A 72 -16.31 -6.87 24.19
N LEU A 73 -15.61 -7.82 23.60
CA LEU A 73 -15.50 -7.99 22.15
C LEU A 73 -16.32 -9.18 21.60
N ASP A 74 -17.22 -9.74 22.43
CA ASP A 74 -18.25 -10.71 22.01
C ASP A 74 -17.73 -11.91 21.20
N GLY A 75 -16.53 -12.41 21.50
CA GLY A 75 -15.94 -13.55 20.79
C GLY A 75 -15.31 -13.20 19.44
N ARG A 76 -15.04 -11.95 19.16
CA ARG A 76 -14.27 -11.51 17.98
C ARG A 76 -12.85 -12.01 18.00
N THR A 77 -12.20 -12.05 16.84
CA THR A 77 -10.82 -12.50 16.72
C THR A 77 -9.86 -11.34 16.90
N LEU A 78 -8.89 -11.48 17.82
CA LEU A 78 -7.80 -10.54 18.06
C LEU A 78 -6.53 -11.06 17.40
N LEU A 79 -5.98 -10.31 16.46
CA LEU A 79 -4.78 -10.66 15.72
C LEU A 79 -3.65 -9.66 15.97
N PRO A 80 -2.38 -10.01 15.72
CA PRO A 80 -1.32 -9.03 15.58
C PRO A 80 -1.70 -7.97 14.55
N GLY A 81 -1.30 -6.74 14.79
CA GLY A 81 -1.52 -5.63 13.86
C GLY A 81 -0.87 -5.89 12.51
N LEU A 82 -1.57 -5.54 11.43
CA LEU A 82 -1.12 -5.84 10.09
C LEU A 82 -0.12 -4.80 9.59
N TRP A 83 0.80 -5.25 8.76
CA TRP A 83 1.78 -4.45 8.07
C TRP A 83 1.64 -4.61 6.56
N ASP A 84 1.72 -3.49 5.84
CA ASP A 84 1.98 -3.55 4.41
C ASP A 84 3.48 -3.37 4.17
N SER A 85 4.09 -4.36 3.54
CA SER A 85 5.55 -4.43 3.39
C SER A 85 6.09 -3.68 2.20
N HIS A 86 5.22 -3.04 1.38
CA HIS A 86 5.64 -2.27 0.20
C HIS A 86 4.55 -1.27 -0.20
N VAL A 87 4.78 0.02 0.06
CA VAL A 87 3.83 1.10 -0.22
C VAL A 87 4.56 2.32 -0.78
N HIS A 88 3.91 3.08 -1.67
CA HIS A 88 4.26 4.44 -2.06
C HIS A 88 3.20 5.39 -1.53
N MET A 89 3.40 5.85 -0.28
CA MET A 89 2.31 6.43 0.52
C MET A 89 1.78 7.76 -0.01
N VAL A 90 2.66 8.62 -0.54
CA VAL A 90 2.24 9.91 -1.13
C VAL A 90 1.46 9.68 -2.41
N GLN A 91 1.93 8.76 -3.25
CA GLN A 91 1.24 8.42 -4.50
C GLN A 91 -0.15 7.81 -4.21
N TRP A 92 -0.24 6.90 -3.22
CA TRP A 92 -1.53 6.33 -2.82
C TRP A 92 -2.47 7.37 -2.22
N ALA A 93 -1.96 8.25 -1.36
CA ALA A 93 -2.74 9.35 -0.80
C ALA A 93 -3.31 10.28 -1.89
N GLY A 94 -2.49 10.58 -2.91
CA GLY A 94 -2.92 11.35 -4.08
C GLY A 94 -3.97 10.61 -4.93
N LEU A 95 -3.76 9.30 -5.17
CA LEU A 95 -4.71 8.48 -5.95
C LEU A 95 -6.09 8.43 -5.29
N ARG A 96 -6.16 8.31 -3.95
CA ARG A 96 -7.42 8.30 -3.19
C ARG A 96 -8.26 9.57 -3.37
N ARG A 97 -7.67 10.66 -3.81
CA ARG A 97 -8.34 11.93 -4.11
C ARG A 97 -8.88 11.98 -5.52
N ARG A 98 -8.42 11.08 -6.38
CA ARG A 98 -8.82 11.03 -7.78
C ARG A 98 -10.15 10.28 -7.92
N LEU A 99 -11.00 10.81 -8.77
CA LEU A 99 -12.22 10.12 -9.17
C LEU A 99 -11.88 8.89 -10.02
N ASP A 100 -12.39 7.73 -9.62
CA ASP A 100 -12.33 6.53 -10.47
C ASP A 100 -13.49 6.55 -11.48
N VAL A 101 -13.15 6.57 -12.76
CA VAL A 101 -14.10 6.50 -13.89
C VAL A 101 -13.93 5.24 -14.74
N SER A 102 -13.24 4.22 -14.20
CA SER A 102 -12.99 2.95 -14.91
C SER A 102 -14.28 2.20 -15.28
N GLY A 103 -15.34 2.38 -14.49
CA GLY A 103 -16.65 1.80 -14.73
C GLY A 103 -17.55 2.59 -15.72
N ALA A 104 -17.11 3.75 -16.22
CA ALA A 104 -17.91 4.54 -17.16
C ALA A 104 -17.98 3.87 -18.54
N GLY A 105 -19.17 3.72 -19.08
CA GLY A 105 -19.42 3.15 -20.41
C GLY A 105 -19.47 4.19 -21.53
N SER A 106 -19.32 5.49 -21.22
CA SER A 106 -19.36 6.59 -22.18
C SER A 106 -18.63 7.83 -21.67
N ALA A 107 -18.25 8.74 -22.58
CA ALA A 107 -17.69 10.05 -22.22
C ALA A 107 -18.69 10.86 -21.38
N ARG A 108 -19.97 10.76 -21.69
CA ARG A 108 -21.03 11.42 -20.91
C ARG A 108 -21.09 10.92 -19.47
N GLU A 109 -21.07 9.62 -19.25
CA GLU A 109 -21.08 9.04 -17.89
C GLU A 109 -19.84 9.44 -17.08
N ALA A 110 -18.66 9.45 -17.70
CA ALA A 110 -17.43 9.90 -17.06
C ALA A 110 -17.49 11.40 -16.69
N ALA A 111 -18.02 12.25 -17.59
CA ALA A 111 -18.20 13.67 -17.32
C ALA A 111 -19.25 13.92 -16.21
N ASP A 112 -20.36 13.18 -16.19
CA ASP A 112 -21.37 13.27 -15.13
C ASP A 112 -20.77 12.85 -13.75
N ALA A 113 -19.92 11.83 -13.72
CA ALA A 113 -19.19 11.44 -12.50
C ALA A 113 -18.24 12.55 -12.05
N ALA A 114 -17.50 13.17 -13.00
CA ALA A 114 -16.62 14.31 -12.73
C ALA A 114 -17.37 15.50 -12.14
N GLY A 115 -18.54 15.83 -12.68
CA GLY A 115 -19.41 16.90 -12.16
C GLY A 115 -19.89 16.64 -10.73
N ARG A 116 -20.31 15.43 -10.43
CA ARG A 116 -20.71 15.04 -9.05
C ARG A 116 -19.53 15.16 -8.07
N GLN A 117 -18.35 14.67 -8.45
CA GLN A 117 -17.16 14.77 -7.60
C GLN A 117 -16.74 16.23 -7.40
N ALA A 118 -16.71 17.03 -8.46
CA ALA A 118 -16.31 18.44 -8.39
C ALA A 118 -17.18 19.24 -7.40
N ALA A 119 -18.46 18.93 -7.31
CA ALA A 119 -19.38 19.57 -6.36
C ALA A 119 -19.04 19.29 -4.88
N THR A 120 -18.26 18.25 -4.57
CA THR A 120 -17.83 17.90 -3.21
C THR A 120 -16.46 18.46 -2.83
N LEU A 121 -15.69 18.94 -3.81
CA LEU A 121 -14.33 19.45 -3.58
C LEU A 121 -14.35 20.89 -3.07
N PRO A 122 -13.38 21.28 -2.24
CA PRO A 122 -13.19 22.65 -1.80
C PRO A 122 -13.07 23.63 -2.99
N PRO A 123 -13.44 24.91 -2.81
CA PRO A 123 -13.25 25.93 -3.84
C PRO A 123 -11.78 26.02 -4.30
N GLY A 124 -11.56 26.04 -5.62
CA GLY A 124 -10.23 26.14 -6.21
C GLY A 124 -9.42 24.84 -6.28
N GLU A 125 -9.89 23.75 -5.68
CA GLU A 125 -9.25 22.45 -5.83
C GLU A 125 -9.56 21.87 -7.22
N GLN A 126 -8.51 21.31 -7.86
CA GLN A 126 -8.62 20.68 -9.18
C GLN A 126 -9.42 19.37 -9.08
N MET A 127 -10.26 19.10 -10.07
CA MET A 127 -10.94 17.82 -10.20
C MET A 127 -10.07 16.89 -11.05
N ILE A 128 -9.47 15.86 -10.41
CA ILE A 128 -8.66 14.87 -11.10
C ILE A 128 -9.31 13.51 -10.99
N GLY A 129 -9.48 12.83 -12.12
CA GLY A 129 -9.96 11.47 -12.19
C GLY A 129 -9.02 10.59 -13.01
N HIS A 130 -9.24 9.28 -12.97
CA HIS A 130 -8.46 8.30 -13.72
C HIS A 130 -9.32 7.10 -14.14
N GLY A 131 -8.77 6.32 -15.08
CA GLY A 131 -9.32 5.01 -15.39
C GLY A 131 -10.24 4.96 -16.59
N PHE A 132 -10.47 6.05 -17.33
CA PHE A 132 -11.33 5.99 -18.50
C PHE A 132 -10.73 5.13 -19.64
N ARG A 133 -11.62 4.52 -20.44
CA ARG A 133 -11.29 3.62 -21.57
C ARG A 133 -12.13 3.98 -22.77
N ASP A 134 -11.78 5.07 -23.47
CA ASP A 134 -12.57 5.64 -24.56
C ASP A 134 -12.63 4.79 -25.85
N GLY A 135 -11.75 3.80 -25.99
CA GLY A 135 -11.64 2.99 -27.21
C GLY A 135 -12.91 2.17 -27.58
N LEU A 136 -13.82 1.95 -26.62
CA LEU A 136 -15.08 1.25 -26.82
C LEU A 136 -16.31 2.12 -26.56
N TRP A 137 -16.13 3.41 -26.26
CA TRP A 137 -17.24 4.31 -25.96
C TRP A 137 -18.04 4.69 -27.20
N PRO A 138 -19.37 4.86 -27.07
CA PRO A 138 -20.22 5.27 -28.18
C PRO A 138 -20.07 6.75 -28.55
N ASP A 139 -19.50 7.55 -27.65
CA ASP A 139 -19.28 9.00 -27.78
C ASP A 139 -17.79 9.32 -27.55
N THR A 140 -17.36 10.44 -28.11
CA THR A 140 -15.95 10.85 -28.01
C THR A 140 -15.77 11.87 -26.87
N PRO A 141 -14.73 11.72 -26.02
CA PRO A 141 -14.36 12.73 -25.05
C PRO A 141 -14.12 14.09 -25.71
N HIS A 142 -14.79 15.12 -25.20
CA HIS A 142 -14.65 16.49 -25.65
C HIS A 142 -14.72 17.47 -24.47
N LYS A 143 -13.88 18.51 -24.50
CA LYS A 143 -13.81 19.50 -23.40
C LYS A 143 -15.17 20.09 -23.03
N ASP A 144 -16.05 20.31 -24.00
CA ASP A 144 -17.36 20.90 -23.79
C ASP A 144 -18.25 20.07 -22.83
N LEU A 145 -18.06 18.74 -22.80
CA LEU A 145 -18.78 17.87 -21.85
C LEU A 145 -18.34 18.16 -20.42
N LEU A 146 -17.03 18.30 -20.19
CA LEU A 146 -16.49 18.66 -18.88
C LEU A 146 -16.76 20.11 -18.52
N ASP A 147 -16.66 21.05 -19.48
CA ASP A 147 -16.97 22.47 -19.27
C ASP A 147 -18.41 22.70 -18.80
N ALA A 148 -19.35 21.91 -19.35
CA ALA A 148 -20.76 22.00 -18.96
C ALA A 148 -21.03 21.53 -17.51
N LEU A 149 -20.22 20.61 -16.97
CA LEU A 149 -20.44 19.96 -15.68
C LEU A 149 -19.46 20.41 -14.60
N VAL A 150 -18.28 20.90 -15.01
CA VAL A 150 -17.21 21.40 -14.14
C VAL A 150 -16.71 22.74 -14.70
N PRO A 151 -17.52 23.80 -14.67
CA PRO A 151 -17.16 25.08 -15.30
C PRO A 151 -16.21 25.97 -14.49
N ASP A 152 -16.14 25.74 -13.17
CA ASP A 152 -15.55 26.68 -12.20
C ASP A 152 -14.11 26.32 -11.78
N ARG A 153 -13.59 25.20 -12.25
CA ARG A 153 -12.26 24.68 -11.87
C ARG A 153 -11.61 23.84 -12.95
N PRO A 154 -10.27 23.67 -12.94
CA PRO A 154 -9.61 22.70 -13.79
C PRO A 154 -10.11 21.28 -13.53
N ALA A 155 -10.50 20.58 -14.59
CA ALA A 155 -10.87 19.18 -14.58
C ALA A 155 -10.00 18.38 -15.54
N LEU A 156 -9.51 17.23 -15.07
CA LEU A 156 -8.64 16.32 -15.79
C LEU A 156 -9.04 14.88 -15.51
N LEU A 157 -9.29 14.13 -16.55
CA LEU A 157 -9.45 12.67 -16.49
C LEU A 157 -8.28 12.02 -17.23
N ILE A 158 -7.65 11.01 -16.60
CA ILE A 158 -6.52 10.26 -17.16
C ILE A 158 -7.01 8.89 -17.58
N SER A 159 -6.62 8.42 -18.77
CA SER A 159 -6.98 7.07 -19.21
C SER A 159 -6.34 5.98 -18.34
N MET A 160 -6.91 4.77 -18.37
CA MET A 160 -6.41 3.62 -17.62
C MET A 160 -4.98 3.25 -18.01
N ASP A 161 -4.61 3.41 -19.27
CA ASP A 161 -3.29 3.11 -19.80
C ASP A 161 -2.28 4.27 -19.65
N LEU A 162 -2.72 5.42 -19.13
CA LEU A 162 -1.93 6.65 -18.93
C LEU A 162 -1.46 7.32 -20.25
N HIS A 163 -1.97 6.89 -21.40
CA HIS A 163 -1.60 7.43 -22.71
C HIS A 163 -2.54 8.55 -23.21
N SER A 164 -3.62 8.82 -22.48
CA SER A 164 -4.56 9.88 -22.82
C SER A 164 -4.97 10.69 -21.59
N ALA A 165 -5.13 11.99 -21.76
CA ALA A 165 -5.68 12.90 -20.77
C ALA A 165 -6.80 13.74 -21.39
N TRP A 166 -7.95 13.79 -20.72
CA TRP A 166 -9.10 14.56 -21.15
C TRP A 166 -9.36 15.71 -20.18
N LEU A 167 -9.19 16.95 -20.68
CA LEU A 167 -9.26 18.16 -19.89
C LEU A 167 -10.42 19.05 -20.32
N ASN A 168 -11.00 19.77 -19.35
CA ASN A 168 -11.87 20.91 -19.66
C ASN A 168 -11.03 22.15 -20.06
N SER A 169 -11.69 23.23 -20.49
CA SER A 169 -11.03 24.45 -20.92
C SER A 169 -10.15 25.08 -19.84
N ALA A 170 -10.58 25.04 -18.58
CA ALA A 170 -9.79 25.52 -17.45
C ALA A 170 -8.53 24.66 -17.20
N GLY A 171 -8.65 23.33 -17.32
CA GLY A 171 -7.52 22.39 -17.24
C GLY A 171 -6.52 22.59 -18.37
N LEU A 172 -7.00 22.79 -19.59
CA LEU A 172 -6.16 23.12 -20.76
C LEU A 172 -5.38 24.42 -20.57
N ALA A 173 -6.04 25.46 -20.06
CA ALA A 173 -5.37 26.74 -19.75
C ALA A 173 -4.28 26.55 -18.68
N LEU A 174 -4.52 25.71 -17.68
CA LEU A 174 -3.57 25.42 -16.60
C LEU A 174 -2.27 24.79 -17.11
N VAL A 175 -2.36 23.90 -18.12
CA VAL A 175 -1.21 23.23 -18.75
C VAL A 175 -0.75 23.93 -20.04
N GLY A 176 -1.06 25.21 -20.23
CA GLY A 176 -0.58 26.00 -21.34
C GLY A 176 -1.13 25.62 -22.74
N ARG A 177 -2.27 24.90 -22.80
CA ARG A 177 -2.89 24.37 -24.02
C ARG A 177 -4.33 24.85 -24.24
N GLY A 178 -4.61 26.10 -23.86
CA GLY A 178 -5.97 26.69 -23.95
C GLY A 178 -6.63 26.63 -25.32
N ASP A 179 -5.86 26.62 -26.41
CA ASP A 179 -6.35 26.53 -27.78
C ASP A 179 -6.61 25.11 -28.29
N HIS A 180 -6.38 24.07 -27.46
CA HIS A 180 -6.59 22.68 -27.89
C HIS A 180 -8.06 22.43 -28.28
N PRO A 181 -8.32 21.89 -29.51
CA PRO A 181 -9.68 21.86 -30.05
C PRO A 181 -10.65 20.97 -29.25
N THR A 182 -10.23 19.80 -28.82
CA THR A 182 -11.11 18.78 -28.20
C THR A 182 -10.91 18.61 -26.70
N GLY A 183 -9.75 18.97 -26.17
CA GLY A 183 -9.36 18.69 -24.79
C GLY A 183 -8.88 17.28 -24.53
N LEU A 184 -8.87 16.39 -25.55
CA LEU A 184 -8.35 15.04 -25.44
C LEU A 184 -6.91 15.00 -25.93
N LEU A 185 -5.96 15.02 -25.02
CA LEU A 185 -4.52 14.95 -25.27
C LEU A 185 -4.08 13.48 -25.35
N ARG A 186 -3.14 13.14 -26.23
CA ARG A 186 -2.67 11.76 -26.43
C ARG A 186 -1.15 11.69 -26.48
N GLU A 187 -0.60 10.53 -26.07
CA GLU A 187 0.82 10.19 -26.12
C GLU A 187 1.72 11.29 -25.52
N ASP A 188 2.69 11.79 -26.25
CA ASP A 188 3.64 12.81 -25.79
C ASP A 188 2.93 14.07 -25.28
N GLU A 189 1.81 14.44 -25.89
CA GLU A 189 1.02 15.60 -25.49
C GLU A 189 0.37 15.39 -24.12
N CYS A 190 -0.11 14.16 -23.85
CA CYS A 190 -0.61 13.75 -22.54
C CYS A 190 0.52 13.79 -21.49
N LEU A 191 1.66 13.18 -21.79
CA LEU A 191 2.80 13.12 -20.86
C LEU A 191 3.31 14.51 -20.49
N GLN A 192 3.44 15.42 -21.47
CA GLN A 192 3.85 16.79 -21.23
C GLN A 192 2.84 17.55 -20.37
N ALA A 193 1.54 17.43 -20.66
CA ALA A 193 0.49 18.08 -19.87
C ALA A 193 0.47 17.58 -18.43
N MET A 194 0.67 16.27 -18.22
CA MET A 194 0.76 15.69 -16.88
C MET A 194 1.95 16.23 -16.08
N ALA A 195 3.10 16.45 -16.73
CA ALA A 195 4.29 17.02 -16.10
C ALA A 195 4.14 18.52 -15.74
N GLU A 196 3.25 19.23 -16.43
CA GLU A 196 2.97 20.65 -16.21
C GLU A 196 1.89 20.89 -15.13
N LEU A 197 1.21 19.84 -14.66
CA LEU A 197 0.23 19.98 -13.58
C LEU A 197 0.90 20.51 -12.30
N PRO A 198 0.28 21.49 -11.63
CA PRO A 198 0.78 21.95 -10.35
C PRO A 198 0.82 20.80 -9.33
N THR A 199 1.95 20.67 -8.68
CA THR A 199 2.09 19.74 -7.53
C THR A 199 1.37 20.33 -6.33
N ALA A 200 0.75 19.46 -5.53
CA ALA A 200 0.15 19.86 -4.26
C ALA A 200 1.21 20.46 -3.33
N SER A 201 0.82 21.44 -2.51
CA SER A 201 1.74 21.96 -1.48
C SER A 201 2.12 20.84 -0.49
N VAL A 202 3.23 21.07 0.22
CA VAL A 202 3.72 20.11 1.24
C VAL A 202 2.65 19.89 2.31
N GLU A 203 1.99 20.96 2.76
CA GLU A 203 0.94 20.93 3.79
C GLU A 203 -0.27 20.13 3.31
N LEU A 204 -0.69 20.33 2.08
CA LEU A 204 -1.82 19.60 1.48
C LEU A 204 -1.48 18.13 1.28
N THR A 205 -0.27 17.83 0.81
CA THR A 205 0.22 16.45 0.69
C THR A 205 0.27 15.76 2.05
N ASP A 206 0.77 16.45 3.08
CA ASP A 206 0.83 15.91 4.44
C ASP A 206 -0.57 15.66 5.04
N GLN A 207 -1.55 16.50 4.69
CA GLN A 207 -2.95 16.25 5.03
C GLN A 207 -3.48 14.99 4.34
N TRP A 208 -3.28 14.84 3.03
CA TRP A 208 -3.72 13.66 2.28
C TRP A 208 -3.09 12.37 2.82
N VAL A 209 -1.81 12.41 3.14
CA VAL A 209 -1.10 11.27 3.74
C VAL A 209 -1.70 10.89 5.11
N ARG A 210 -2.06 11.88 5.95
CA ARG A 210 -2.75 11.59 7.23
C ARG A 210 -4.11 10.91 7.01
N GLU A 211 -4.93 11.43 6.10
CA GLU A 211 -6.22 10.83 5.74
C GLU A 211 -6.05 9.40 5.20
N ALA A 212 -5.02 9.17 4.42
CA ALA A 212 -4.65 7.86 3.91
C ALA A 212 -4.23 6.91 5.04
N CYS A 213 -3.43 7.37 6.01
CA CYS A 213 -3.07 6.58 7.19
C CYS A 213 -4.29 6.17 8.03
N VAL A 214 -5.27 7.06 8.21
CA VAL A 214 -6.54 6.74 8.89
C VAL A 214 -7.32 5.66 8.15
N ALA A 215 -7.36 5.74 6.82
CA ALA A 215 -8.03 4.71 6.02
C ALA A 215 -7.30 3.36 6.05
N ALA A 216 -5.97 3.36 6.09
CA ALA A 216 -5.18 2.14 6.26
C ALA A 216 -5.45 1.50 7.64
N ALA A 217 -5.49 2.31 8.70
CA ALA A 217 -5.84 1.84 10.05
C ALA A 217 -7.25 1.21 10.10
N ALA A 218 -8.22 1.73 9.33
CA ALA A 218 -9.56 1.14 9.22
C ALA A 218 -9.56 -0.27 8.57
N ARG A 219 -8.47 -0.67 7.91
CA ARG A 219 -8.27 -2.01 7.37
C ARG A 219 -7.36 -2.89 8.24
N GLY A 220 -7.08 -2.49 9.49
CA GLY A 220 -6.26 -3.25 10.43
C GLY A 220 -4.76 -3.02 10.29
N ILE A 221 -4.33 -2.09 9.44
CA ILE A 221 -2.91 -1.78 9.27
C ILE A 221 -2.43 -0.97 10.47
N THR A 222 -1.36 -1.43 11.09
CA THR A 222 -0.65 -0.76 12.18
C THR A 222 0.73 -0.26 11.76
N GLY A 223 1.22 -0.71 10.60
CA GLY A 223 2.50 -0.25 10.08
C GLY A 223 2.68 -0.48 8.59
N ILE A 224 3.62 0.26 8.03
CA ILE A 224 3.99 0.20 6.61
C ILE A 224 5.50 0.28 6.42
N ILE A 225 6.00 -0.28 5.31
CA ILE A 225 7.31 0.07 4.77
C ILE A 225 7.07 0.98 3.57
N ASP A 226 7.44 2.25 3.69
CA ASP A 226 7.20 3.25 2.66
C ASP A 226 8.42 3.38 1.73
N PHE A 227 8.18 3.08 0.46
CA PHE A 227 9.16 3.18 -0.62
C PHE A 227 8.93 4.40 -1.53
N GLU A 228 8.23 5.44 -1.04
CA GLU A 228 8.08 6.67 -1.82
C GLU A 228 9.45 7.20 -2.27
N TYR A 229 9.53 7.67 -3.54
CA TYR A 229 10.78 8.20 -4.10
C TYR A 229 11.01 9.64 -3.65
N ALA A 230 11.49 9.77 -2.41
CA ALA A 230 11.71 11.05 -1.74
C ALA A 230 12.79 10.92 -0.64
N ASP A 231 13.09 12.01 0.07
CA ASP A 231 13.73 11.93 1.39
C ASP A 231 12.68 11.51 2.43
N ASN A 232 12.34 10.23 2.42
CA ASN A 232 11.28 9.67 3.26
C ASN A 232 11.49 9.91 4.75
N ILE A 233 12.73 9.84 5.23
CA ILE A 233 13.04 10.05 6.65
C ILE A 233 12.72 11.50 7.03
N ALA A 234 13.13 12.47 6.21
CA ALA A 234 12.83 13.89 6.47
C ALA A 234 11.33 14.17 6.41
N ASP A 235 10.66 13.63 5.38
CA ASP A 235 9.22 13.83 5.19
C ASP A 235 8.39 13.22 6.31
N TRP A 236 8.66 11.98 6.73
CA TRP A 236 7.95 11.36 7.82
C TRP A 236 8.26 11.99 9.17
N THR A 237 9.51 12.44 9.39
CA THR A 237 9.87 13.21 10.59
C THR A 237 9.05 14.51 10.67
N ARG A 238 8.91 15.24 9.57
CA ARG A 238 8.08 16.45 9.48
C ARG A 238 6.61 16.13 9.78
N ARG A 239 6.03 15.12 9.11
CA ARG A 239 4.63 14.71 9.26
C ARG A 239 4.29 14.32 10.68
N MET A 240 5.13 13.48 11.31
CA MET A 240 4.88 13.00 12.68
C MET A 240 5.07 14.07 13.73
N ASN A 241 5.98 15.03 13.52
CA ASN A 241 6.12 16.19 14.40
C ASN A 241 5.00 17.23 14.22
N GLY A 242 4.40 17.28 13.04
CA GLY A 242 3.31 18.21 12.72
C GLY A 242 1.95 17.76 13.21
N ALA A 243 1.68 16.45 13.22
CA ALA A 243 0.41 15.88 13.67
C ALA A 243 0.53 14.38 13.97
N ALA A 244 -0.45 13.85 14.73
CA ALA A 244 -0.54 12.41 15.01
C ALA A 244 -0.75 11.60 13.72
N VAL A 245 0.07 10.56 13.55
CA VAL A 245 -0.04 9.55 12.49
C VAL A 245 -0.41 8.22 13.13
N PRO A 246 -1.50 7.57 12.69
CA PRO A 246 -2.00 6.35 13.32
C PRO A 246 -1.32 5.07 12.81
N LEU A 247 -0.08 5.15 12.35
CA LEU A 247 0.72 4.02 11.83
C LEU A 247 2.17 4.10 12.28
N ARG A 248 2.82 2.94 12.40
CA ARG A 248 4.28 2.85 12.36
C ARG A 248 4.76 2.94 10.92
N VAL A 249 5.88 3.58 10.71
CA VAL A 249 6.47 3.74 9.37
C VAL A 249 7.94 3.34 9.40
N ALA A 250 8.31 2.40 8.54
CA ALA A 250 9.69 2.15 8.17
C ALA A 250 9.98 2.96 6.88
N ALA A 251 10.66 4.08 7.02
CA ALA A 251 10.93 5.00 5.92
C ALA A 251 12.18 4.57 5.14
N SER A 252 12.02 4.16 3.88
CA SER A 252 13.11 3.70 3.03
C SER A 252 14.12 4.81 2.73
N ILE A 253 15.35 4.40 2.43
CA ILE A 253 16.43 5.26 1.97
C ILE A 253 16.65 4.99 0.48
N TRP A 254 16.74 6.03 -0.35
CA TRP A 254 17.08 5.93 -1.75
C TRP A 254 18.53 6.35 -2.00
N SER A 255 19.07 6.03 -3.19
CA SER A 255 20.49 6.31 -3.53
C SER A 255 20.92 7.75 -3.26
N PRO A 256 20.13 8.80 -3.55
CA PRO A 256 20.55 10.18 -3.25
C PRO A 256 20.72 10.48 -1.76
N GLN A 257 20.04 9.74 -0.88
CA GLN A 257 20.06 9.94 0.58
C GLN A 257 21.03 9.00 1.31
N LEU A 258 21.59 7.97 0.64
CA LEU A 258 22.40 6.93 1.29
C LEU A 258 23.60 7.52 2.05
N GLU A 259 24.39 8.36 1.42
CA GLU A 259 25.59 8.92 2.05
C GLU A 259 25.26 9.83 3.25
N ALA A 260 24.17 10.59 3.16
CA ALA A 260 23.68 11.38 4.29
C ALA A 260 23.21 10.50 5.45
N ALA A 261 22.52 9.40 5.16
CA ALA A 261 22.08 8.43 6.17
C ALA A 261 23.29 7.75 6.86
N ILE A 262 24.29 7.34 6.10
CA ILE A 262 25.55 6.79 6.62
C ILE A 262 26.28 7.82 7.51
N GLY A 263 26.41 9.07 7.03
CA GLY A 263 27.04 10.15 7.78
C GLY A 263 26.35 10.48 9.12
N ARG A 264 25.03 10.24 9.20
CA ARG A 264 24.22 10.33 10.43
C ARG A 264 24.31 9.09 11.32
N GLY A 265 24.96 8.02 10.88
CA GLY A 265 25.04 6.75 11.59
C GLY A 265 23.72 5.99 11.69
N LEU A 266 22.80 6.21 10.74
CA LEU A 266 21.49 5.55 10.72
C LEU A 266 21.65 4.06 10.37
N ARG A 267 20.74 3.24 10.94
CA ARG A 267 20.70 1.78 10.73
C ARG A 267 19.28 1.33 10.53
N THR A 268 19.04 0.37 9.66
CA THR A 268 17.71 -0.22 9.47
C THR A 268 17.15 -0.73 10.79
N GLY A 269 15.88 -0.45 11.06
CA GLY A 269 15.18 -0.79 12.30
C GLY A 269 15.43 0.19 13.46
N GLN A 270 16.32 1.17 13.31
CA GLN A 270 16.54 2.20 14.34
C GLN A 270 15.29 3.08 14.47
N ILE A 271 14.75 3.15 15.68
CA ILE A 271 13.64 4.08 15.98
C ILE A 271 14.20 5.50 16.04
N LEU A 272 13.54 6.41 15.32
CA LEU A 272 13.88 7.82 15.29
C LEU A 272 13.10 8.59 16.35
N ASP A 273 13.69 9.69 16.82
CA ASP A 273 13.06 10.57 17.82
C ASP A 273 11.92 11.36 17.19
N THR A 274 10.73 10.78 17.30
CA THR A 274 9.44 11.34 16.87
C THR A 274 8.37 11.01 17.90
N PRO A 275 7.27 11.78 17.98
CA PRO A 275 6.19 11.49 18.89
C PRO A 275 5.72 10.02 18.81
N GLY A 276 5.69 9.35 19.97
CA GLY A 276 5.28 7.95 20.06
C GLY A 276 6.29 6.91 19.57
N GLY A 277 7.47 7.31 19.03
CA GLY A 277 8.48 6.39 18.52
C GLY A 277 7.93 5.51 17.39
N LEU A 278 7.16 6.10 16.47
CA LEU A 278 6.46 5.39 15.40
C LEU A 278 7.26 5.37 14.08
N LEU A 279 8.34 6.15 13.97
CA LEU A 279 9.18 6.19 12.80
C LEU A 279 10.43 5.35 13.01
N GLU A 280 10.70 4.44 12.10
CA GLU A 280 11.96 3.70 12.05
C GLU A 280 12.68 3.90 10.71
N VAL A 281 13.98 3.75 10.72
CA VAL A 281 14.80 3.73 9.50
C VAL A 281 14.47 2.45 8.74
N GLY A 282 13.93 2.60 7.54
CA GLY A 282 13.63 1.52 6.62
C GLY A 282 14.87 1.03 5.85
N PRO A 283 14.67 0.13 4.88
CA PRO A 283 15.74 -0.41 4.07
C PRO A 283 16.21 0.58 2.97
N PHE A 284 17.38 0.29 2.41
CA PHE A 284 17.93 0.98 1.25
C PHE A 284 17.34 0.41 -0.05
N LYS A 285 16.57 1.20 -0.78
CA LYS A 285 15.87 0.77 -2.00
C LYS A 285 16.74 0.92 -3.23
N LEU A 286 16.78 -0.16 -4.01
CA LEU A 286 17.44 -0.27 -5.31
C LEU A 286 16.51 -0.86 -6.35
N LEU A 287 16.72 -0.53 -7.64
CA LEU A 287 15.99 -1.07 -8.78
C LEU A 287 16.98 -1.72 -9.73
N THR A 288 16.84 -3.04 -9.98
CA THR A 288 17.71 -3.78 -10.92
C THR A 288 17.12 -3.89 -12.31
N ASP A 289 15.79 -3.87 -12.42
CA ASP A 289 15.08 -3.95 -13.69
C ASP A 289 13.81 -3.08 -13.70
N GLY A 290 12.95 -3.28 -14.67
CA GLY A 290 11.63 -2.65 -14.76
C GLY A 290 10.49 -3.62 -14.48
N SER A 291 9.35 -3.50 -15.18
CA SER A 291 8.12 -4.26 -14.91
C SER A 291 7.75 -5.22 -16.04
N LEU A 292 6.86 -6.18 -15.72
CA LEU A 292 6.27 -7.07 -16.71
C LEU A 292 5.46 -6.30 -17.76
N ASN A 293 4.59 -5.41 -17.33
CA ASN A 293 3.64 -4.71 -18.19
C ASN A 293 4.35 -3.88 -19.27
N THR A 294 5.46 -3.23 -18.92
CA THR A 294 6.29 -2.47 -19.87
C THR A 294 7.30 -3.34 -20.64
N ARG A 295 7.35 -4.65 -20.38
CA ARG A 295 8.33 -5.60 -20.92
C ARG A 295 9.77 -5.18 -20.63
N THR A 296 10.00 -4.56 -19.49
CA THR A 296 11.32 -4.12 -19.02
C THR A 296 11.83 -4.96 -17.84
N ALA A 297 11.06 -5.92 -17.33
CA ALA A 297 11.57 -6.93 -16.42
C ALA A 297 12.68 -7.75 -17.12
N LEU A 298 13.85 -7.84 -16.46
CA LEU A 298 15.05 -8.44 -17.08
C LEU A 298 14.99 -9.96 -17.02
N CYS A 299 14.82 -10.59 -18.17
CA CYS A 299 14.63 -12.02 -18.32
C CYS A 299 15.78 -12.71 -19.06
N HIS A 300 16.02 -14.01 -18.76
CA HIS A 300 16.95 -14.83 -19.51
C HIS A 300 16.48 -15.07 -20.95
N GLU A 301 15.19 -15.23 -21.15
CA GLU A 301 14.58 -15.40 -22.46
C GLU A 301 14.01 -14.09 -22.96
N ALA A 302 14.16 -13.85 -24.27
CA ALA A 302 13.59 -12.67 -24.92
C ALA A 302 12.06 -12.64 -24.81
N TYR A 303 11.50 -11.45 -24.79
CA TYR A 303 10.04 -11.25 -24.85
C TYR A 303 9.48 -11.73 -26.20
N PRO A 304 8.26 -12.29 -26.24
CA PRO A 304 7.62 -12.72 -27.49
C PRO A 304 7.55 -11.60 -28.52
N GLY A 305 7.94 -11.92 -29.76
CA GLY A 305 7.93 -10.96 -30.88
C GLY A 305 9.15 -10.04 -30.97
N ALA A 306 10.10 -10.11 -30.05
CA ALA A 306 11.37 -9.41 -30.18
C ALA A 306 12.23 -10.07 -31.28
N LEU A 307 12.91 -9.25 -32.10
CA LEU A 307 13.83 -9.73 -33.08
C LEU A 307 15.21 -9.99 -32.47
N PRO A 308 15.99 -10.95 -33.02
CA PRO A 308 17.36 -11.17 -32.56
C PRO A 308 18.20 -9.88 -32.66
N GLY A 309 18.75 -9.43 -31.52
CA GLY A 309 19.58 -8.24 -31.45
C GLY A 309 18.82 -6.94 -31.19
N ASP A 310 17.49 -6.99 -30.99
CA ASP A 310 16.72 -5.81 -30.57
C ASP A 310 17.19 -5.34 -29.18
N PRO A 311 17.52 -4.06 -29.01
CA PRO A 311 17.78 -3.50 -27.69
C PRO A 311 16.53 -3.69 -26.79
N GLY A 312 16.74 -4.19 -25.57
CA GLY A 312 15.64 -4.41 -24.63
C GLY A 312 14.80 -5.67 -24.89
N SER A 313 15.19 -6.55 -25.85
CA SER A 313 14.49 -7.82 -26.09
C SER A 313 14.37 -8.71 -24.85
N HIS A 314 15.27 -8.59 -23.91
CA HIS A 314 15.32 -9.31 -22.63
C HIS A 314 14.87 -8.44 -21.42
N GLY A 315 14.39 -7.23 -21.65
CA GLY A 315 14.11 -6.24 -20.61
C GLY A 315 15.24 -5.24 -20.42
N LEU A 316 15.27 -4.58 -19.27
CA LEU A 316 16.17 -3.47 -18.97
C LEU A 316 17.03 -3.77 -17.73
N GLU A 317 18.34 -3.83 -17.89
CA GLU A 317 19.28 -3.83 -16.77
C GLU A 317 19.51 -2.38 -16.31
N ARG A 318 19.05 -2.03 -15.10
CA ARG A 318 19.18 -0.67 -14.53
C ARG A 318 20.47 -0.46 -13.74
N LEU A 319 20.98 -1.53 -13.15
CA LEU A 319 22.24 -1.57 -12.40
C LEU A 319 23.05 -2.75 -12.89
N SER A 320 24.31 -2.52 -13.22
CA SER A 320 25.24 -3.61 -13.51
C SER A 320 25.50 -4.45 -12.24
N PRO A 321 25.85 -5.74 -12.37
CA PRO A 321 26.15 -6.60 -11.21
C PRO A 321 27.24 -6.01 -10.29
N SER A 322 28.26 -5.34 -10.84
CA SER A 322 29.34 -4.72 -10.07
C SER A 322 28.87 -3.51 -9.28
N GLU A 323 28.00 -2.68 -9.84
CA GLU A 323 27.38 -1.54 -9.15
C GLU A 323 26.47 -2.03 -8.03
N LEU A 324 25.64 -3.05 -8.29
CA LEU A 324 24.77 -3.65 -7.29
C LEU A 324 25.57 -4.17 -6.09
N VAL A 325 26.61 -4.98 -6.32
CA VAL A 325 27.49 -5.50 -5.26
C VAL A 325 28.15 -4.35 -4.47
N SER A 326 28.58 -3.29 -5.15
CA SER A 326 29.19 -2.12 -4.51
C SER A 326 28.21 -1.40 -3.59
N LEU A 327 26.97 -1.17 -4.07
CA LEU A 327 25.92 -0.50 -3.30
C LEU A 327 25.44 -1.34 -2.11
N LEU A 328 25.24 -2.65 -2.31
CA LEU A 328 24.89 -3.57 -1.22
C LEU A 328 25.96 -3.55 -0.13
N ARG A 329 27.24 -3.66 -0.51
CA ARG A 329 28.37 -3.62 0.44
C ARG A 329 28.44 -2.28 1.16
N ARG A 330 28.26 -1.18 0.44
CA ARG A 330 28.29 0.17 1.01
C ARG A 330 27.23 0.35 2.09
N ALA A 331 25.96 -0.01 1.80
CA ALA A 331 24.86 0.11 2.74
C ALA A 331 25.02 -0.85 3.93
N SER A 332 25.22 -2.15 3.65
CA SER A 332 25.25 -3.18 4.69
C SER A 332 26.42 -3.04 5.67
N SER A 333 27.59 -2.57 5.22
CA SER A 333 28.75 -2.30 6.10
C SER A 333 28.46 -1.20 7.14
N HIS A 334 27.40 -0.41 6.97
CA HIS A 334 26.93 0.60 7.91
C HIS A 334 25.63 0.22 8.62
N GLY A 335 25.18 -1.04 8.45
CA GLY A 335 23.97 -1.55 9.11
C GLY A 335 22.67 -1.08 8.45
N ILE A 336 22.72 -0.66 7.19
CA ILE A 336 21.55 -0.34 6.38
C ILE A 336 21.27 -1.54 5.46
N GLU A 337 20.15 -2.23 5.67
CA GLU A 337 19.76 -3.40 4.90
C GLU A 337 19.24 -3.02 3.51
N PRO A 338 19.68 -3.66 2.42
CA PRO A 338 19.17 -3.39 1.10
C PRO A 338 17.79 -4.02 0.86
N ALA A 339 16.95 -3.31 0.08
CA ALA A 339 15.72 -3.78 -0.52
C ALA A 339 15.82 -3.63 -2.04
N VAL A 340 15.96 -4.75 -2.74
CA VAL A 340 16.28 -4.76 -4.16
C VAL A 340 15.07 -5.19 -4.97
N HIS A 341 14.54 -4.30 -5.80
CA HIS A 341 13.51 -4.62 -6.79
C HIS A 341 14.10 -5.52 -7.87
N ALA A 342 13.51 -6.69 -8.05
CA ALA A 342 13.84 -7.64 -9.11
C ALA A 342 12.58 -8.40 -9.53
N ILE A 343 12.16 -8.21 -10.78
CA ILE A 343 10.94 -8.83 -11.33
C ILE A 343 11.28 -9.99 -12.24
N GLY A 344 12.17 -9.80 -13.22
CA GLY A 344 12.57 -10.85 -14.17
C GLY A 344 13.50 -11.88 -13.54
N ASP A 345 13.53 -13.09 -14.12
CA ASP A 345 14.33 -14.21 -13.61
C ASP A 345 15.84 -13.96 -13.67
N ARG A 346 16.32 -13.19 -14.63
CA ARG A 346 17.72 -12.77 -14.69
C ARG A 346 18.03 -11.69 -13.65
N ALA A 347 17.11 -10.73 -13.43
CA ALA A 347 17.28 -9.73 -12.38
C ALA A 347 17.34 -10.37 -10.98
N ASN A 348 16.48 -11.37 -10.73
CA ASN A 348 16.47 -12.13 -9.48
C ASN A 348 17.77 -12.92 -9.28
N GLU A 349 18.27 -13.61 -10.31
CA GLU A 349 19.56 -14.32 -10.24
C GLU A 349 20.71 -13.36 -9.90
N LEU A 350 20.86 -12.25 -10.64
CA LEU A 350 21.91 -11.24 -10.40
C LEU A 350 21.81 -10.61 -9.01
N THR A 351 20.59 -10.43 -8.51
CA THR A 351 20.34 -9.91 -7.17
C THR A 351 20.79 -10.91 -6.08
N LEU A 352 20.44 -12.18 -6.23
CA LEU A 352 20.87 -13.24 -5.31
C LEU A 352 22.39 -13.44 -5.36
N ASP A 353 23.01 -13.36 -6.54
CA ASP A 353 24.48 -13.39 -6.68
C ASP A 353 25.15 -12.24 -5.92
N ALA A 354 24.54 -11.05 -5.95
CA ALA A 354 25.05 -9.89 -5.20
C ALA A 354 24.90 -10.09 -3.68
N PHE A 355 23.77 -10.62 -3.19
CA PHE A 355 23.60 -10.99 -1.78
C PHE A 355 24.62 -12.04 -1.33
N GLU A 356 24.85 -13.06 -2.14
CA GLU A 356 25.86 -14.12 -1.88
C GLU A 356 27.27 -13.54 -1.81
N ALA A 357 27.63 -12.66 -2.74
CA ALA A 357 28.97 -12.04 -2.80
C ALA A 357 29.22 -11.07 -1.61
N VAL A 358 28.18 -10.42 -1.11
CA VAL A 358 28.29 -9.45 0.01
C VAL A 358 28.06 -10.12 1.35
N ARG A 359 27.26 -11.18 1.42
CA ARG A 359 26.84 -11.89 2.64
C ARG A 359 26.16 -10.96 3.64
N CYS A 360 25.16 -10.23 3.18
CA CYS A 360 24.38 -9.32 4.00
C CYS A 360 22.91 -9.78 4.08
N HIS A 361 22.23 -9.35 5.16
CA HIS A 361 20.78 -9.44 5.26
C HIS A 361 20.14 -8.39 4.35
N GLY A 362 18.89 -8.66 3.97
CA GLY A 362 18.11 -7.74 3.16
C GLY A 362 16.89 -8.43 2.55
N ARG A 363 16.36 -7.81 1.53
CA ARG A 363 15.13 -8.31 0.90
C ARG A 363 15.12 -8.08 -0.60
N VAL A 364 14.44 -8.96 -1.31
CA VAL A 364 14.08 -8.80 -2.72
C VAL A 364 12.62 -8.37 -2.76
N GLU A 365 12.36 -7.28 -3.47
CA GLU A 365 11.02 -6.80 -3.75
C GLU A 365 10.52 -7.41 -5.05
N HIS A 366 9.29 -7.85 -5.05
CA HIS A 366 8.53 -8.47 -6.12
C HIS A 366 8.85 -9.95 -6.36
N GLY A 367 10.05 -10.33 -6.78
CA GLY A 367 10.39 -11.74 -7.04
C GLY A 367 9.37 -12.43 -7.95
N GLN A 368 8.92 -11.76 -9.04
CA GLN A 368 7.73 -12.22 -9.77
C GLN A 368 8.00 -13.42 -10.67
N LEU A 369 9.08 -13.39 -11.45
CA LEU A 369 9.50 -14.52 -12.29
C LEU A 369 10.82 -15.05 -11.74
N LEU A 370 10.88 -16.35 -11.43
CA LEU A 370 12.05 -16.96 -10.82
C LEU A 370 12.57 -18.14 -11.67
N ALA A 371 13.88 -18.32 -11.72
CA ALA A 371 14.43 -19.57 -12.15
C ALA A 371 14.29 -20.61 -11.02
N LEU A 372 13.86 -21.84 -11.31
CA LEU A 372 13.62 -22.86 -10.27
C LEU A 372 14.85 -23.12 -9.39
N LYS A 373 16.07 -23.01 -9.96
CA LYS A 373 17.33 -23.16 -9.23
C LYS A 373 17.57 -22.06 -8.17
N ASP A 374 16.93 -20.89 -8.35
CA ASP A 374 17.13 -19.73 -7.48
C ASP A 374 16.16 -19.71 -6.30
N ILE A 375 15.05 -20.43 -6.37
CA ILE A 375 14.04 -20.48 -5.29
C ILE A 375 14.65 -20.89 -3.94
N PRO A 376 15.45 -21.94 -3.80
CA PRO A 376 16.07 -22.32 -2.51
C PRO A 376 17.05 -21.27 -1.98
N ARG A 377 17.69 -20.51 -2.87
CA ARG A 377 18.72 -19.53 -2.51
C ARG A 377 18.19 -18.43 -1.59
N PHE A 378 16.92 -18.07 -1.69
CA PHE A 378 16.33 -17.07 -0.77
C PHE A 378 16.44 -17.52 0.69
N ALA A 379 16.10 -18.77 0.99
CA ALA A 379 16.24 -19.33 2.34
C ALA A 379 17.72 -19.53 2.73
N GLU A 380 18.54 -20.05 1.83
CA GLU A 380 19.98 -20.30 2.06
C GLU A 380 20.75 -19.00 2.39
N LEU A 381 20.41 -17.90 1.73
CA LEU A 381 21.02 -16.59 1.93
C LEU A 381 20.34 -15.78 3.05
N GLY A 382 19.20 -16.23 3.59
CA GLY A 382 18.42 -15.51 4.58
C GLY A 382 17.81 -14.20 4.05
N VAL A 383 17.51 -14.16 2.74
CA VAL A 383 16.92 -13.01 2.07
C VAL A 383 15.40 -13.11 2.12
N THR A 384 14.73 -12.10 2.65
CA THR A 384 13.27 -12.00 2.66
C THR A 384 12.75 -11.73 1.25
N VAL A 385 11.67 -12.40 0.86
CA VAL A 385 10.94 -12.11 -0.39
C VAL A 385 9.71 -11.28 -0.08
N SER A 386 9.69 -10.05 -0.54
CA SER A 386 8.55 -9.16 -0.45
C SER A 386 7.67 -9.36 -1.68
N ILE A 387 6.54 -9.99 -1.49
CA ILE A 387 5.61 -10.37 -2.55
C ILE A 387 4.38 -9.47 -2.55
N GLN A 388 3.80 -9.27 -3.75
CA GLN A 388 2.56 -8.55 -3.96
C GLN A 388 1.54 -9.49 -4.61
N PRO A 389 0.79 -10.26 -3.80
CA PRO A 389 -0.10 -11.29 -4.32
C PRO A 389 -1.20 -10.77 -5.25
N THR A 390 -1.63 -9.53 -5.09
CA THR A 390 -2.63 -8.91 -5.96
C THR A 390 -2.12 -8.78 -7.40
N HIS A 391 -0.81 -8.50 -7.58
CA HIS A 391 -0.21 -8.46 -8.93
C HIS A 391 -0.33 -9.80 -9.67
N ALA A 392 -0.23 -10.94 -8.96
CA ALA A 392 -0.41 -12.25 -9.59
C ALA A 392 -1.80 -12.46 -10.19
N VAL A 393 -2.80 -11.76 -9.66
CA VAL A 393 -4.19 -11.81 -10.12
C VAL A 393 -4.45 -10.79 -11.22
N ASP A 394 -3.94 -9.58 -11.05
CA ASP A 394 -4.16 -8.47 -11.97
C ASP A 394 -3.37 -8.64 -13.27
N ASP A 395 -2.13 -9.12 -13.17
CA ASP A 395 -1.21 -9.29 -14.30
C ASP A 395 -1.31 -10.65 -15.00
N ARG A 396 -2.22 -11.55 -14.60
CA ARG A 396 -2.28 -12.92 -15.13
C ARG A 396 -2.31 -12.98 -16.67
N ASP A 397 -3.15 -12.14 -17.30
CA ASP A 397 -3.32 -12.13 -18.76
C ASP A 397 -2.08 -11.54 -19.46
N VAL A 398 -1.42 -10.58 -18.81
CA VAL A 398 -0.15 -9.99 -19.29
C VAL A 398 1.00 -11.00 -19.15
N ALA A 399 1.03 -11.74 -18.04
CA ALA A 399 1.99 -12.81 -17.80
C ALA A 399 1.81 -13.96 -18.78
N ASP A 400 0.58 -14.42 -18.99
CA ASP A 400 0.26 -15.48 -19.97
C ASP A 400 0.70 -15.08 -21.40
N ARG A 401 0.67 -13.80 -21.71
CA ARG A 401 1.12 -13.27 -23.01
C ARG A 401 2.63 -13.12 -23.10
N HIS A 402 3.26 -12.47 -22.11
CA HIS A 402 4.66 -12.05 -22.20
C HIS A 402 5.64 -13.04 -21.57
N TRP A 403 5.16 -13.89 -20.66
CA TRP A 403 5.90 -15.01 -20.08
C TRP A 403 5.31 -16.37 -20.48
N ALA A 404 4.71 -16.43 -21.69
CA ALA A 404 4.16 -17.67 -22.24
C ALA A 404 5.13 -18.84 -22.09
N GLY A 405 4.66 -19.98 -21.57
CA GLY A 405 5.48 -21.17 -21.29
C GLY A 405 6.33 -21.09 -20.02
N ARG A 406 6.37 -19.95 -19.35
CA ARG A 406 7.16 -19.70 -18.12
C ARG A 406 6.32 -19.36 -16.91
N THR A 407 5.00 -19.18 -17.07
CA THR A 407 4.09 -18.72 -16.00
C THR A 407 4.00 -19.68 -14.81
N HIS A 408 4.35 -20.96 -14.99
CA HIS A 408 4.41 -21.95 -13.91
C HIS A 408 5.45 -21.62 -12.82
N ARG A 409 6.39 -20.73 -13.09
CA ARG A 409 7.41 -20.23 -12.16
C ARG A 409 7.27 -18.72 -11.88
N ALA A 410 6.15 -18.14 -12.31
CA ALA A 410 5.79 -16.76 -11.98
C ALA A 410 4.96 -16.73 -10.70
N TYR A 411 5.27 -15.76 -9.83
CA TYR A 411 4.58 -15.60 -8.55
C TYR A 411 4.56 -16.91 -7.74
N ALA A 412 5.73 -17.54 -7.61
CA ALA A 412 5.95 -18.88 -7.06
C ALA A 412 5.92 -18.88 -5.52
N PHE A 413 4.80 -18.45 -4.93
CA PHE A 413 4.70 -18.20 -3.48
C PHE A 413 4.78 -19.47 -2.65
N ALA A 414 4.11 -20.55 -3.09
CA ALA A 414 4.17 -21.84 -2.38
C ALA A 414 5.56 -22.46 -2.49
N ASP A 415 6.18 -22.43 -3.68
CA ASP A 415 7.53 -22.98 -3.85
C ASP A 415 8.56 -22.23 -3.00
N LEU A 416 8.45 -20.89 -2.87
CA LEU A 416 9.30 -20.09 -1.99
C LEU A 416 9.10 -20.48 -0.52
N LEU A 417 7.83 -20.63 -0.08
CA LEU A 417 7.49 -21.02 1.28
C LEU A 417 7.99 -22.44 1.59
N ASP A 418 7.79 -23.39 0.67
CA ASP A 418 8.24 -24.79 0.81
C ASP A 418 9.77 -24.88 0.83
N ALA A 419 10.47 -24.00 0.15
CA ALA A 419 11.93 -23.86 0.21
C ALA A 419 12.41 -23.22 1.53
N GLY A 420 11.51 -22.74 2.40
CA GLY A 420 11.84 -22.12 3.69
C GLY A 420 12.13 -20.62 3.59
N ALA A 421 11.82 -19.96 2.49
CA ALA A 421 11.97 -18.52 2.37
C ALA A 421 10.98 -17.76 3.28
N VAL A 422 11.42 -16.64 3.83
CA VAL A 422 10.56 -15.73 4.58
C VAL A 422 9.80 -14.84 3.60
N LEU A 423 8.46 -14.91 3.62
CA LEU A 423 7.61 -14.06 2.82
C LEU A 423 7.16 -12.84 3.61
N ALA A 424 7.20 -11.66 2.98
CA ALA A 424 6.59 -10.45 3.47
C ALA A 424 5.57 -9.96 2.44
N LEU A 425 4.33 -9.73 2.86
CA LEU A 425 3.25 -9.35 1.96
C LEU A 425 3.07 -7.82 1.92
N GLY A 426 2.90 -7.28 0.73
CA GLY A 426 2.62 -5.87 0.49
C GLY A 426 1.66 -5.67 -0.66
N SER A 427 1.10 -4.48 -0.77
CA SER A 427 0.20 -4.08 -1.85
C SER A 427 0.91 -3.47 -3.05
N ASP A 428 2.06 -2.84 -2.81
CA ASP A 428 2.70 -1.91 -3.76
C ASP A 428 1.76 -0.74 -4.12
N ALA A 429 0.93 -0.32 -3.16
CA ALA A 429 0.00 0.78 -3.40
C ALA A 429 0.74 2.05 -3.88
N PRO A 430 0.26 2.69 -4.96
CA PRO A 430 -1.07 2.61 -5.55
C PRO A 430 -1.27 1.57 -6.68
N VAL A 431 -0.30 0.72 -7.00
CA VAL A 431 -0.44 -0.29 -8.06
C VAL A 431 -1.60 -1.25 -7.74
N ALA A 432 -1.71 -1.66 -6.48
CA ALA A 432 -2.90 -2.31 -5.94
C ALA A 432 -3.44 -1.51 -4.74
N PRO A 433 -4.70 -1.71 -4.33
CA PRO A 433 -5.24 -1.05 -3.14
C PRO A 433 -4.44 -1.39 -1.89
N LEU A 434 -4.21 -0.40 -1.02
CA LEU A 434 -3.62 -0.60 0.32
C LEU A 434 -4.64 -1.29 1.22
N ASP A 435 -4.80 -2.59 1.02
CA ASP A 435 -5.70 -3.44 1.79
C ASP A 435 -5.07 -4.82 2.00
N PRO A 436 -4.62 -5.16 3.21
CA PRO A 436 -3.93 -6.41 3.49
C PRO A 436 -4.84 -7.63 3.29
N TRP A 437 -6.17 -7.47 3.39
CA TRP A 437 -7.13 -8.56 3.21
C TRP A 437 -7.28 -8.94 1.74
N LEU A 438 -7.25 -7.95 0.82
CA LEU A 438 -7.17 -8.21 -0.62
C LEU A 438 -5.88 -8.96 -0.96
N THR A 439 -4.75 -8.49 -0.41
CA THR A 439 -3.43 -9.10 -0.60
C THR A 439 -3.41 -10.55 -0.09
N MET A 440 -3.89 -10.81 1.13
CA MET A 440 -3.97 -12.16 1.69
C MET A 440 -4.95 -13.05 0.91
N ALA A 441 -6.12 -12.53 0.53
CA ALA A 441 -7.09 -13.29 -0.27
C ALA A 441 -6.50 -13.69 -1.62
N ALA A 442 -5.76 -12.80 -2.30
CA ALA A 442 -5.06 -13.11 -3.55
C ALA A 442 -4.00 -14.21 -3.36
N ALA A 443 -3.22 -14.17 -2.28
CA ALA A 443 -2.23 -15.19 -1.96
C ALA A 443 -2.85 -16.59 -1.71
N VAL A 444 -3.99 -16.62 -1.01
CA VAL A 444 -4.67 -17.85 -0.59
C VAL A 444 -5.56 -18.43 -1.69
N THR A 445 -6.21 -17.58 -2.49
CA THR A 445 -7.19 -18.03 -3.49
C THR A 445 -6.66 -18.06 -4.91
N ARG A 446 -5.67 -17.23 -5.24
CA ARG A 446 -5.11 -17.04 -6.59
C ARG A 446 -6.15 -16.58 -7.61
N THR A 447 -7.16 -15.86 -7.14
CA THR A 447 -8.17 -15.21 -7.98
C THR A 447 -8.65 -13.90 -7.35
N GLY A 448 -9.02 -12.92 -8.19
CA GLY A 448 -9.62 -11.65 -7.81
C GLY A 448 -11.06 -11.50 -8.31
N ASP A 449 -11.47 -12.38 -9.21
CA ASP A 449 -12.75 -12.36 -9.92
C ASP A 449 -13.41 -13.75 -9.96
N GLU A 450 -14.39 -13.96 -10.82
CA GLU A 450 -15.12 -15.23 -10.99
C GLU A 450 -14.35 -16.27 -11.82
N ARG A 451 -13.20 -15.91 -12.39
CA ARG A 451 -12.38 -16.84 -13.18
C ARG A 451 -11.73 -17.89 -12.27
N PRO A 452 -11.41 -19.08 -12.83
CA PRO A 452 -10.65 -20.09 -12.09
C PRO A 452 -9.34 -19.53 -11.54
N PRO A 453 -8.88 -20.01 -10.38
CA PRO A 453 -7.59 -19.63 -9.82
C PRO A 453 -6.44 -19.80 -10.81
N TRP A 454 -5.58 -18.79 -10.90
CA TRP A 454 -4.40 -18.83 -11.75
C TRP A 454 -3.23 -19.47 -11.00
N HIS A 455 -2.67 -20.57 -11.50
CA HIS A 455 -1.65 -21.37 -10.80
C HIS A 455 -2.04 -21.70 -9.37
N PRO A 456 -3.13 -22.49 -9.16
CA PRO A 456 -3.65 -22.81 -7.82
C PRO A 456 -2.66 -23.58 -6.95
N GLU A 457 -1.65 -24.22 -7.54
CA GLU A 457 -0.54 -24.88 -6.84
C GLU A 457 0.35 -23.89 -6.07
N GLN A 458 0.30 -22.61 -6.44
CA GLN A 458 1.06 -21.54 -5.78
C GLN A 458 0.29 -20.82 -4.67
N ARG A 459 -0.82 -21.39 -4.19
CA ARG A 459 -1.54 -20.92 -3.00
C ARG A 459 -0.70 -21.12 -1.74
N ILE A 460 -0.78 -20.16 -0.82
CA ILE A 460 -0.21 -20.32 0.51
C ILE A 460 -1.32 -20.42 1.57
N PRO A 461 -1.06 -21.06 2.71
CA PRO A 461 -2.01 -21.12 3.83
C PRO A 461 -2.34 -19.72 4.39
N VAL A 462 -3.57 -19.54 4.87
CA VAL A 462 -4.00 -18.27 5.52
C VAL A 462 -3.08 -17.89 6.69
N ALA A 463 -2.62 -18.86 7.47
CA ALA A 463 -1.71 -18.63 8.60
C ALA A 463 -0.36 -18.05 8.17
N ASP A 464 0.14 -18.45 6.99
CA ASP A 464 1.40 -17.91 6.43
C ASP A 464 1.19 -16.55 5.80
N ALA A 465 0.03 -16.31 5.16
CA ALA A 465 -0.35 -15.00 4.65
C ALA A 465 -0.49 -13.97 5.80
N LEU A 466 -1.14 -14.35 6.92
CA LEU A 466 -1.22 -13.53 8.13
C LEU A 466 0.18 -13.22 8.69
N ALA A 467 1.05 -14.24 8.80
CA ALA A 467 2.42 -14.02 9.27
C ALA A 467 3.19 -13.06 8.35
N GLY A 468 3.08 -13.24 7.04
CA GLY A 468 3.70 -12.34 6.05
C GLY A 468 3.17 -10.90 6.11
N SER A 469 1.91 -10.73 6.52
CA SER A 469 1.27 -9.42 6.72
C SER A 469 1.42 -8.86 8.15
N SER A 470 2.23 -9.48 9.02
CA SER A 470 2.42 -9.05 10.41
C SER A 470 3.90 -9.13 10.85
N ARG A 471 4.84 -8.90 9.93
CA ARG A 471 6.29 -9.04 10.17
C ARG A 471 6.69 -10.39 10.79
N GLY A 472 6.04 -11.47 10.39
CA GLY A 472 6.29 -12.82 10.89
C GLY A 472 5.64 -13.13 12.24
N GLN A 473 4.91 -12.20 12.84
CA GLN A 473 4.24 -12.42 14.12
C GLN A 473 3.01 -13.31 13.93
N ARG A 474 3.05 -14.53 14.49
CA ARG A 474 1.95 -15.50 14.39
C ARG A 474 1.04 -15.53 15.61
N LEU A 475 1.54 -15.09 16.76
CA LEU A 475 0.87 -15.16 18.05
C LEU A 475 1.04 -13.87 18.81
N ILE A 476 0.06 -13.52 19.63
CA ILE A 476 0.13 -12.42 20.59
C ILE A 476 0.62 -13.00 21.92
N ARG A 477 1.68 -12.40 22.48
CA ARG A 477 2.31 -12.84 23.73
C ARG A 477 2.38 -11.69 24.73
N VAL A 478 2.47 -12.04 25.99
CA VAL A 478 2.80 -11.07 27.05
C VAL A 478 4.18 -10.45 26.75
N GLY A 479 4.24 -9.14 26.76
CA GLY A 479 5.42 -8.33 26.41
C GLY A 479 5.40 -7.80 24.98
N ASP A 480 4.54 -8.31 24.10
CA ASP A 480 4.42 -7.77 22.74
C ASP A 480 3.83 -6.35 22.77
N ARG A 481 4.17 -5.57 21.75
CA ARG A 481 3.52 -4.29 21.50
C ARG A 481 2.02 -4.51 21.28
N ALA A 482 1.19 -3.66 21.85
CA ALA A 482 -0.24 -3.70 21.65
C ALA A 482 -0.64 -3.02 20.32
N ASP A 483 0.01 -3.44 19.24
CA ASP A 483 -0.34 -3.17 17.85
C ASP A 483 -1.21 -4.34 17.40
N LEU A 484 -2.52 -4.14 17.37
CA LEU A 484 -3.49 -5.23 17.29
C LEU A 484 -4.63 -4.89 16.33
N VAL A 485 -5.23 -5.90 15.73
CA VAL A 485 -6.47 -5.78 14.97
C VAL A 485 -7.53 -6.74 15.49
N VAL A 486 -8.77 -6.26 15.56
CA VAL A 486 -9.95 -7.04 15.91
C VAL A 486 -10.79 -7.22 14.66
N THR A 487 -11.11 -8.46 14.30
CA THR A 487 -11.97 -8.80 13.17
C THR A 487 -13.26 -9.46 13.63
N ASP A 488 -14.37 -9.21 12.90
CA ASP A 488 -15.66 -9.85 13.20
C ASP A 488 -15.69 -11.32 12.80
N ALA A 489 -14.80 -11.74 11.89
CA ALA A 489 -14.67 -13.13 11.46
C ALA A 489 -13.24 -13.65 11.72
N ASP A 490 -13.13 -14.99 11.92
CA ASP A 490 -11.85 -15.66 12.01
C ASP A 490 -11.29 -15.91 10.59
N PRO A 491 -10.11 -15.37 10.23
CA PRO A 491 -9.52 -15.56 8.91
C PRO A 491 -9.28 -17.02 8.52
N LEU A 492 -9.02 -17.91 9.48
CA LEU A 492 -8.77 -19.34 9.18
C LEU A 492 -10.03 -20.08 8.70
N THR A 493 -11.21 -19.61 9.10
CA THR A 493 -12.49 -20.25 8.76
C THR A 493 -13.32 -19.42 7.78
N ALA A 494 -12.87 -18.21 7.47
CA ALA A 494 -13.51 -17.31 6.51
C ALA A 494 -13.49 -17.92 5.10
N ASP A 495 -14.61 -17.79 4.38
CA ASP A 495 -14.61 -18.07 2.95
C ASP A 495 -13.82 -17.01 2.16
N ALA A 496 -13.59 -17.28 0.88
CA ALA A 496 -12.79 -16.40 0.03
C ALA A 496 -13.33 -14.95 -0.05
N ARG A 497 -14.66 -14.78 -0.03
CA ARG A 497 -15.29 -13.47 -0.05
C ARG A 497 -15.11 -12.75 1.28
N THR A 498 -15.43 -13.42 2.37
CA THR A 498 -15.27 -12.88 3.72
C THR A 498 -13.81 -12.51 4.00
N LEU A 499 -12.85 -13.35 3.57
CA LEU A 499 -11.43 -13.04 3.71
C LEU A 499 -11.05 -11.76 2.94
N ARG A 500 -11.54 -11.60 1.71
CA ARG A 500 -11.27 -10.42 0.86
C ARG A 500 -11.89 -9.14 1.44
N GLU A 501 -13.11 -9.23 1.93
CA GLU A 501 -13.89 -8.12 2.46
C GLU A 501 -13.81 -8.02 3.99
N MET A 502 -12.85 -8.69 4.64
CA MET A 502 -12.76 -8.88 6.09
C MET A 502 -13.29 -7.68 6.87
N PRO A 503 -14.33 -7.85 7.67
CA PRO A 503 -14.86 -6.79 8.49
C PRO A 503 -13.93 -6.55 9.69
N VAL A 504 -13.24 -5.41 9.64
CA VAL A 504 -12.36 -4.95 10.73
C VAL A 504 -13.19 -4.18 11.73
N HIS A 505 -13.30 -4.71 12.95
CA HIS A 505 -14.04 -4.07 14.04
C HIS A 505 -13.24 -2.94 14.67
N ALA A 506 -11.95 -3.16 14.89
CA ALA A 506 -11.08 -2.19 15.54
C ALA A 506 -9.61 -2.42 15.23
N THR A 507 -8.81 -1.35 15.37
CA THR A 507 -7.35 -1.38 15.26
C THR A 507 -6.73 -0.59 16.40
N LEU A 508 -5.72 -1.17 17.03
CA LEU A 508 -4.95 -0.54 18.09
C LEU A 508 -3.50 -0.37 17.65
N LEU A 509 -2.94 0.79 17.97
CA LEU A 509 -1.51 1.09 17.82
C LEU A 509 -0.96 1.47 19.18
N ALA A 510 0.02 0.74 19.69
CA ALA A 510 0.57 0.93 21.03
C ALA A 510 -0.55 1.02 22.12
N GLY A 511 -1.61 0.22 21.98
CA GLY A 511 -2.75 0.16 22.89
C GLY A 511 -3.77 1.30 22.77
N ALA A 512 -3.56 2.25 21.86
CA ALA A 512 -4.52 3.31 21.55
C ALA A 512 -5.34 2.94 20.30
N TRP A 513 -6.65 3.25 20.33
CA TRP A 513 -7.52 3.04 19.17
C TRP A 513 -7.13 3.96 18.02
N THR A 514 -6.84 3.39 16.85
CA THR A 514 -6.66 4.12 15.60
C THR A 514 -7.85 3.94 14.66
N HIS A 515 -8.65 2.90 14.90
CA HIS A 515 -9.93 2.64 14.28
C HIS A 515 -10.82 1.86 15.26
N GLY A 516 -12.13 2.07 15.25
CA GLY A 516 -13.09 1.28 16.02
C GLY A 516 -13.97 2.10 16.95
N PRO A 517 -14.59 1.46 17.95
CA PRO A 517 -15.55 2.14 18.81
C PRO A 517 -14.90 3.29 19.58
N SER A 518 -15.48 4.48 19.42
CA SER A 518 -15.17 5.60 20.31
C SER A 518 -15.66 5.22 21.71
N LEU A 519 -14.76 4.99 22.63
CA LEU A 519 -15.08 4.75 24.05
C LEU A 519 -15.15 6.05 24.82
#